data_2acc32ed9716cf1c8a24b34b792bce58
#
_entry.id   2acc32ed9716cf1c8a24b34b792bce58
#
_cell.length_a   1.000
_cell.length_b   1.000
_cell.length_c   1.000
_cell.angle_alpha   90.00
_cell.angle_beta   90.00
_cell.angle_gamma   90.00
#
_symmetry.space_group_name_H-M   'P 1'
#
loop_
_entity.id
_entity.type
_entity.pdbx_description
1 polymer ?
#
loop_
_entity_poly.entity_id
_entity_poly.type
_entity_poly.pdbx_seq_one_letter_code
_entity_poly.pdbx_strand_id
1 'polypeptide(L)'
;MGGTLKVDGIDVGKTKNLKELRKKIGFVFQYPEYQLFESTVLADVMYGTLNFGMSKAEAEQAAREALALVNISEEYFEYSPFDLSGGQKKRVALAGILAYKPEILILDEPVAGMDPKSKRELFALIRRLHEERNITVIFVSHDMKDVYEIADRILVMGQGKLVYDGAVEQAFGTPEIVEKLGLEMPEMAMFREALLPEIRLTARSMAGVIDELRDYIQ
;
A
#
# COMPACT_ATOMS: atom_id res chain seq x y z
N MET A 1 1.46 -25.86 13.32
CA MET A 1 1.22 -24.43 13.54
C MET A 1 -0.07 -24.29 14.32
N GLY A 2 -0.13 -23.47 15.35
CA GLY A 2 -1.32 -23.20 16.15
C GLY A 2 -1.59 -21.71 16.19
N GLY A 3 -2.85 -21.33 16.41
CA GLY A 3 -3.27 -19.93 16.51
C GLY A 3 -4.63 -19.73 15.88
N THR A 4 -5.18 -18.53 16.05
CA THR A 4 -6.48 -18.13 15.49
C THR A 4 -6.27 -16.85 14.68
N LEU A 5 -6.67 -16.86 13.41
CA LEU A 5 -6.72 -15.68 12.57
C LEU A 5 -8.18 -15.27 12.38
N LYS A 6 -8.51 -14.05 12.74
CA LYS A 6 -9.86 -13.49 12.53
C LYS A 6 -9.80 -12.24 11.67
N VAL A 7 -10.73 -12.13 10.74
CA VAL A 7 -10.97 -10.94 9.91
C VAL A 7 -12.46 -10.58 10.06
N ASP A 8 -12.76 -9.36 10.46
CA ASP A 8 -14.14 -8.93 10.77
C ASP A 8 -14.87 -9.87 11.75
N GLY A 9 -14.15 -10.38 12.75
CA GLY A 9 -14.70 -11.36 13.69
C GLY A 9 -14.85 -12.78 13.14
N ILE A 10 -14.65 -13.01 11.84
CA ILE A 10 -14.72 -14.31 11.18
C ILE A 10 -13.43 -15.08 11.38
N ASP A 11 -13.49 -16.26 11.98
CA ASP A 11 -12.34 -17.16 12.13
C ASP A 11 -12.03 -17.81 10.77
N VAL A 12 -10.88 -17.41 10.20
CA VAL A 12 -10.42 -17.85 8.86
C VAL A 12 -10.23 -19.39 8.81
N GLY A 13 -9.79 -19.99 9.93
CA GLY A 13 -9.58 -21.44 10.00
C GLY A 13 -10.86 -22.25 10.09
N LYS A 14 -12.00 -21.63 10.43
CA LYS A 14 -13.28 -22.30 10.63
C LYS A 14 -14.34 -21.96 9.59
N THR A 15 -14.17 -20.85 8.87
CA THR A 15 -15.16 -20.42 7.88
C THR A 15 -15.14 -21.30 6.64
N LYS A 16 -16.34 -21.65 6.15
CA LYS A 16 -16.51 -22.30 4.84
C LYS A 16 -16.64 -21.27 3.70
N ASN A 17 -16.91 -20.01 4.02
CA ASN A 17 -17.12 -18.95 3.03
C ASN A 17 -15.85 -18.10 2.82
N LEU A 18 -14.79 -18.74 2.34
CA LEU A 18 -13.52 -18.06 2.03
C LEU A 18 -13.65 -17.07 0.86
N LYS A 19 -14.63 -17.26 -0.02
CA LYS A 19 -14.82 -16.39 -1.19
C LYS A 19 -15.21 -14.97 -0.75
N GLU A 20 -16.20 -14.85 0.13
CA GLU A 20 -16.64 -13.56 0.67
C GLU A 20 -15.51 -12.87 1.47
N LEU A 21 -14.75 -13.64 2.24
CA LEU A 21 -13.62 -13.11 2.97
C LEU A 21 -12.54 -12.57 2.03
N ARG A 22 -12.20 -13.33 0.97
CA ARG A 22 -11.20 -12.92 -0.04
C ARG A 22 -11.63 -11.71 -0.84
N LYS A 23 -12.93 -11.50 -1.04
CA LYS A 23 -13.45 -10.29 -1.68
C LYS A 23 -13.16 -9.03 -0.87
N LYS A 24 -13.16 -9.15 0.47
CA LYS A 24 -12.87 -8.03 1.37
C LYS A 24 -11.39 -7.68 1.45
N ILE A 25 -10.49 -8.61 1.12
CA ILE A 25 -9.05 -8.46 1.31
C ILE A 25 -8.37 -8.46 -0.05
N GLY A 26 -7.75 -7.34 -0.39
CA GLY A 26 -6.79 -7.25 -1.49
C GLY A 26 -5.40 -7.59 -0.99
N PHE A 27 -4.71 -8.52 -1.63
CA PHE A 27 -3.33 -8.87 -1.30
C PHE A 27 -2.43 -8.66 -2.52
N VAL A 28 -1.47 -7.77 -2.41
CA VAL A 28 -0.46 -7.50 -3.43
C VAL A 28 0.87 -8.08 -2.93
N PHE A 29 1.31 -9.16 -3.55
CA PHE A 29 2.59 -9.82 -3.22
C PHE A 29 3.78 -9.00 -3.71
N GLN A 30 4.94 -9.30 -3.17
CA GLN A 30 6.21 -8.86 -3.73
C GLN A 30 6.31 -9.33 -5.20
N TYR A 31 6.65 -8.43 -6.12
CA TYR A 31 6.65 -8.68 -7.58
C TYR A 31 5.27 -9.06 -8.15
N PRO A 32 4.25 -8.19 -7.99
CA PRO A 32 2.88 -8.49 -8.39
C PRO A 32 2.74 -8.67 -9.90
N GLU A 33 3.69 -8.17 -10.70
CA GLU A 33 3.78 -8.33 -12.15
C GLU A 33 3.87 -9.78 -12.63
N TYR A 34 4.31 -10.71 -11.77
CA TYR A 34 4.33 -12.15 -12.11
C TYR A 34 2.97 -12.82 -12.00
N GLN A 35 1.96 -12.10 -11.52
CA GLN A 35 0.59 -12.61 -11.41
C GLN A 35 -0.25 -12.32 -12.66
N LEU A 36 0.28 -11.55 -13.62
CA LEU A 36 -0.39 -11.24 -14.88
C LEU A 36 -0.31 -12.45 -15.82
N PHE A 37 -1.44 -12.84 -16.41
CA PHE A 37 -1.51 -14.06 -17.24
C PHE A 37 -2.52 -14.00 -18.38
N GLU A 38 -3.42 -13.01 -18.41
CA GLU A 38 -4.43 -12.87 -19.44
C GLU A 38 -3.85 -12.31 -20.75
N SER A 39 -4.61 -12.42 -21.82
CA SER A 39 -4.19 -11.97 -23.16
C SER A 39 -4.16 -10.44 -23.29
N THR A 40 -4.99 -9.72 -22.53
CA THR A 40 -5.05 -8.26 -22.54
C THR A 40 -5.06 -7.69 -21.12
N VAL A 41 -4.58 -6.45 -20.98
CA VAL A 41 -4.59 -5.69 -19.72
C VAL A 41 -6.00 -5.63 -19.13
N LEU A 42 -7.00 -5.31 -19.98
CA LEU A 42 -8.39 -5.20 -19.53
C LEU A 42 -8.91 -6.55 -19.00
N ALA A 43 -8.65 -7.64 -19.72
CA ALA A 43 -9.08 -8.98 -19.32
C ALA A 43 -8.43 -9.41 -17.99
N ASP A 44 -7.15 -9.10 -17.80
CA ASP A 44 -6.41 -9.42 -16.57
C ASP A 44 -7.03 -8.72 -15.35
N VAL A 45 -7.33 -7.43 -15.47
CA VAL A 45 -7.96 -6.65 -14.41
C VAL A 45 -9.41 -7.09 -14.14
N MET A 46 -10.14 -7.53 -15.17
CA MET A 46 -11.51 -8.06 -15.03
C MET A 46 -11.56 -9.42 -14.31
N TYR A 47 -10.51 -10.22 -14.38
CA TYR A 47 -10.49 -11.60 -13.93
C TYR A 47 -10.96 -11.79 -12.48
N GLY A 48 -10.44 -11.01 -11.55
CA GLY A 48 -10.81 -11.07 -10.14
C GLY A 48 -12.30 -10.76 -9.90
N THR A 49 -12.82 -9.73 -10.56
CA THR A 49 -14.21 -9.28 -10.44
C THR A 49 -15.20 -10.32 -10.98
N LEU A 50 -14.88 -10.93 -12.13
CA LEU A 50 -15.66 -12.02 -12.70
C LEU A 50 -15.71 -13.24 -11.76
N ASN A 51 -14.57 -13.61 -11.17
CA ASN A 51 -14.51 -14.71 -10.20
C ASN A 51 -15.33 -14.43 -8.93
N PHE A 52 -15.49 -13.17 -8.56
CA PHE A 52 -16.39 -12.78 -7.46
C PHE A 52 -17.86 -12.68 -7.86
N GLY A 53 -18.18 -12.91 -9.14
CA GLY A 53 -19.56 -13.05 -9.63
C GLY A 53 -20.16 -11.79 -10.21
N MET A 54 -19.36 -10.78 -10.56
CA MET A 54 -19.83 -9.63 -11.33
C MET A 54 -20.19 -10.08 -12.75
N SER A 55 -21.20 -9.45 -13.35
CA SER A 55 -21.47 -9.59 -14.78
C SER A 55 -20.32 -9.04 -15.61
N LYS A 56 -20.21 -9.43 -16.88
CA LYS A 56 -19.14 -8.94 -17.75
C LYS A 56 -19.13 -7.41 -17.86
N ALA A 57 -20.30 -6.78 -17.97
CA ALA A 57 -20.41 -5.33 -18.06
C ALA A 57 -19.96 -4.62 -16.76
N GLU A 58 -20.37 -5.14 -15.59
CA GLU A 58 -19.93 -4.61 -14.29
C GLU A 58 -18.41 -4.79 -14.10
N ALA A 59 -17.89 -5.96 -14.47
CA ALA A 59 -16.46 -6.26 -14.37
C ALA A 59 -15.63 -5.35 -15.27
N GLU A 60 -16.07 -5.09 -16.51
CA GLU A 60 -15.40 -4.17 -17.42
C GLU A 60 -15.40 -2.75 -16.88
N GLN A 61 -16.55 -2.26 -16.40
CA GLN A 61 -16.62 -0.92 -15.81
C GLN A 61 -15.70 -0.80 -14.60
N ALA A 62 -15.69 -1.78 -13.69
CA ALA A 62 -14.82 -1.79 -12.53
C ALA A 62 -13.33 -1.84 -12.90
N ALA A 63 -12.98 -2.60 -13.94
CA ALA A 63 -11.62 -2.68 -14.45
C ALA A 63 -11.14 -1.34 -15.04
N ARG A 64 -11.98 -0.67 -15.84
CA ARG A 64 -11.67 0.66 -16.40
C ARG A 64 -11.46 1.69 -15.29
N GLU A 65 -12.33 1.73 -14.30
CA GLU A 65 -12.18 2.59 -13.12
C GLU A 65 -10.87 2.31 -12.37
N ALA A 66 -10.53 1.04 -12.17
CA ALA A 66 -9.32 0.64 -11.46
C ALA A 66 -8.04 0.98 -12.25
N LEU A 67 -8.04 0.77 -13.58
CA LEU A 67 -6.93 1.14 -14.47
C LEU A 67 -6.70 2.66 -14.46
N ALA A 68 -7.77 3.46 -14.50
CA ALA A 68 -7.69 4.91 -14.39
C ALA A 68 -7.08 5.36 -13.05
N LEU A 69 -7.45 4.70 -11.93
CA LEU A 69 -6.90 4.98 -10.60
C LEU A 69 -5.38 4.81 -10.53
N VAL A 70 -4.84 3.83 -11.25
CA VAL A 70 -3.41 3.54 -11.28
C VAL A 70 -2.68 4.20 -12.45
N ASN A 71 -3.31 5.17 -13.13
CA ASN A 71 -2.77 5.91 -14.26
C ASN A 71 -2.31 5.02 -15.43
N ILE A 72 -3.14 4.06 -15.84
CA ILE A 72 -2.99 3.30 -17.08
C ILE A 72 -3.98 3.85 -18.10
N SER A 73 -3.46 4.36 -19.23
CA SER A 73 -4.27 4.92 -20.31
C SER A 73 -5.07 3.84 -21.06
N GLU A 74 -6.21 4.22 -21.62
CA GLU A 74 -7.08 3.29 -22.38
C GLU A 74 -6.39 2.65 -23.59
N GLU A 75 -5.41 3.33 -24.17
CA GLU A 75 -4.61 2.79 -25.29
C GLU A 75 -3.93 1.45 -24.97
N TYR A 76 -3.64 1.19 -23.68
CA TYR A 76 -3.00 -0.07 -23.22
C TYR A 76 -4.00 -1.19 -22.93
N PHE A 77 -5.30 -0.95 -22.93
CA PHE A 77 -6.28 -1.92 -22.47
C PHE A 77 -6.30 -3.21 -23.29
N GLU A 78 -6.08 -3.10 -24.60
CA GLU A 78 -6.02 -4.23 -25.51
C GLU A 78 -4.60 -4.79 -25.72
N TYR A 79 -3.59 -4.18 -25.09
CA TYR A 79 -2.22 -4.68 -25.16
C TYR A 79 -2.06 -5.91 -24.28
N SER A 80 -1.12 -6.79 -24.66
CA SER A 80 -0.69 -7.86 -23.79
C SER A 80 -0.03 -7.27 -22.53
N PRO A 81 -0.37 -7.75 -21.32
CA PRO A 81 0.32 -7.30 -20.11
C PRO A 81 1.84 -7.50 -20.19
N PHE A 82 2.30 -8.48 -20.98
CA PHE A 82 3.71 -8.80 -21.14
C PHE A 82 4.49 -7.77 -21.95
N ASP A 83 3.81 -6.93 -22.75
CA ASP A 83 4.43 -5.87 -23.57
C ASP A 83 4.61 -4.56 -22.78
N LEU A 84 4.08 -4.48 -21.56
CA LEU A 84 4.18 -3.32 -20.68
C LEU A 84 5.55 -3.20 -20.02
N SER A 85 5.93 -1.98 -19.63
CA SER A 85 7.08 -1.75 -18.74
C SER A 85 6.84 -2.36 -17.35
N GLY A 86 7.92 -2.65 -16.61
CA GLY A 86 7.81 -3.24 -15.26
C GLY A 86 6.93 -2.41 -14.31
N GLY A 87 7.03 -1.07 -14.36
CA GLY A 87 6.18 -0.18 -13.55
C GLY A 87 4.71 -0.21 -13.97
N GLN A 88 4.42 -0.31 -15.29
CA GLN A 88 3.06 -0.49 -15.77
C GLN A 88 2.48 -1.85 -15.36
N LYS A 89 3.26 -2.93 -15.48
CA LYS A 89 2.85 -4.26 -15.01
C LYS A 89 2.44 -4.28 -13.54
N LYS A 90 3.24 -3.65 -12.67
CA LYS A 90 2.93 -3.52 -11.24
C LYS A 90 1.61 -2.75 -11.01
N ARG A 91 1.39 -1.67 -11.75
CA ARG A 91 0.14 -0.89 -11.69
C ARG A 91 -1.06 -1.68 -12.18
N VAL A 92 -0.94 -2.45 -13.27
CA VAL A 92 -2.00 -3.32 -13.77
C VAL A 92 -2.36 -4.41 -12.75
N ALA A 93 -1.36 -5.07 -12.15
CA ALA A 93 -1.60 -6.06 -11.10
C ALA A 93 -2.33 -5.45 -9.87
N LEU A 94 -1.93 -4.24 -9.46
CA LEU A 94 -2.63 -3.51 -8.41
C LEU A 94 -4.07 -3.16 -8.81
N ALA A 95 -4.30 -2.74 -10.07
CA ALA A 95 -5.64 -2.47 -10.58
C ALA A 95 -6.54 -3.70 -10.53
N GLY A 96 -6.03 -4.90 -10.82
CA GLY A 96 -6.76 -6.15 -10.71
C GLY A 96 -7.28 -6.43 -9.29
N ILE A 97 -6.53 -6.00 -8.29
CA ILE A 97 -6.94 -6.06 -6.89
C ILE A 97 -7.96 -4.97 -6.56
N LEU A 98 -7.72 -3.73 -6.99
CA LEU A 98 -8.60 -2.60 -6.68
C LEU A 98 -9.96 -2.68 -7.37
N ALA A 99 -10.06 -3.39 -8.51
CA ALA A 99 -11.29 -3.54 -9.28
C ALA A 99 -12.44 -4.18 -8.50
N TYR A 100 -12.17 -5.10 -7.58
CA TYR A 100 -13.22 -5.69 -6.73
C TYR A 100 -13.46 -4.92 -5.42
N LYS A 101 -12.87 -3.72 -5.27
CA LYS A 101 -13.13 -2.76 -4.19
C LYS A 101 -12.96 -3.37 -2.79
N PRO A 102 -11.75 -3.86 -2.43
CA PRO A 102 -11.51 -4.46 -1.12
C PRO A 102 -11.65 -3.45 0.01
N GLU A 103 -12.01 -3.92 1.22
CA GLU A 103 -12.06 -3.12 2.45
C GLU A 103 -10.68 -3.02 3.11
N ILE A 104 -9.84 -4.04 2.91
CA ILE A 104 -8.47 -4.15 3.44
C ILE A 104 -7.51 -4.40 2.27
N LEU A 105 -6.45 -3.62 2.19
CA LEU A 105 -5.40 -3.78 1.18
C LEU A 105 -4.08 -4.12 1.89
N ILE A 106 -3.53 -5.28 1.61
CA ILE A 106 -2.25 -5.72 2.13
C ILE A 106 -1.21 -5.62 1.01
N LEU A 107 -0.15 -4.87 1.25
CA LEU A 107 0.93 -4.61 0.29
C LEU A 107 2.25 -5.13 0.87
N ASP A 108 2.81 -6.14 0.23
CA ASP A 108 4.08 -6.75 0.64
C ASP A 108 5.22 -6.22 -0.24
N GLU A 109 6.10 -5.38 0.33
CA GLU A 109 7.23 -4.72 -0.34
C GLU A 109 6.84 -4.06 -1.69
N PRO A 110 5.75 -3.27 -1.77
CA PRO A 110 5.17 -2.87 -3.06
C PRO A 110 6.05 -1.90 -3.85
N VAL A 111 6.99 -1.22 -3.20
CA VAL A 111 7.89 -0.24 -3.83
C VAL A 111 9.25 -0.81 -4.21
N ALA A 112 9.49 -2.10 -3.95
CA ALA A 112 10.75 -2.75 -4.26
C ALA A 112 11.10 -2.61 -5.75
N GLY A 113 12.30 -2.05 -6.05
CA GLY A 113 12.78 -1.85 -7.40
C GLY A 113 12.04 -0.77 -8.21
N MET A 114 11.23 0.09 -7.58
CA MET A 114 10.61 1.24 -8.24
C MET A 114 11.57 2.43 -8.29
N ASP A 115 11.45 3.22 -9.37
CA ASP A 115 12.08 4.53 -9.42
C ASP A 115 11.39 5.53 -8.47
N PRO A 116 12.07 6.63 -8.07
CA PRO A 116 11.52 7.58 -7.09
C PRO A 116 10.20 8.24 -7.50
N LYS A 117 9.94 8.40 -8.81
CA LYS A 117 8.69 8.98 -9.29
C LYS A 117 7.54 8.01 -9.12
N SER A 118 7.71 6.78 -9.58
CA SER A 118 6.71 5.70 -9.45
C SER A 118 6.38 5.40 -7.99
N LYS A 119 7.38 5.44 -7.09
CA LYS A 119 7.19 5.29 -5.65
C LYS A 119 6.29 6.39 -5.08
N ARG A 120 6.56 7.67 -5.39
CA ARG A 120 5.71 8.79 -4.94
C ARG A 120 4.28 8.68 -5.45
N GLU A 121 4.10 8.28 -6.72
CA GLU A 121 2.77 8.08 -7.30
C GLU A 121 1.99 6.96 -6.56
N LEU A 122 2.67 5.86 -6.22
CA LEU A 122 2.06 4.78 -5.45
C LEU A 122 1.68 5.23 -4.04
N PHE A 123 2.54 5.95 -3.33
CA PHE A 123 2.24 6.46 -1.99
C PHE A 123 1.08 7.45 -2.00
N ALA A 124 1.03 8.35 -2.99
CA ALA A 124 -0.12 9.25 -3.17
C ALA A 124 -1.42 8.47 -3.43
N LEU A 125 -1.35 7.40 -4.25
CA LEU A 125 -2.50 6.53 -4.47
C LEU A 125 -2.94 5.83 -3.18
N ILE A 126 -2.02 5.27 -2.40
CA ILE A 126 -2.33 4.59 -1.13
C ILE A 126 -3.01 5.55 -0.15
N ARG A 127 -2.49 6.77 0.01
CA ARG A 127 -3.11 7.81 0.86
C ARG A 127 -4.52 8.13 0.40
N ARG A 128 -4.71 8.38 -0.90
CA ARG A 128 -6.03 8.65 -1.47
C ARG A 128 -7.02 7.51 -1.25
N LEU A 129 -6.59 6.25 -1.40
CA LEU A 129 -7.44 5.08 -1.14
C LEU A 129 -7.85 5.01 0.34
N HIS A 130 -6.94 5.31 1.25
CA HIS A 130 -7.23 5.34 2.68
C HIS A 130 -8.18 6.49 3.05
N GLU A 131 -7.86 7.71 2.65
CA GLU A 131 -8.58 8.93 3.05
C GLU A 131 -9.95 9.05 2.39
N GLU A 132 -10.05 8.78 1.07
CA GLU A 132 -11.28 9.00 0.30
C GLU A 132 -12.19 7.77 0.29
N ARG A 133 -11.63 6.55 0.42
CA ARG A 133 -12.39 5.30 0.30
C ARG A 133 -12.46 4.48 1.58
N ASN A 134 -11.88 4.95 2.67
CA ASN A 134 -11.83 4.26 3.96
C ASN A 134 -11.22 2.84 3.89
N ILE A 135 -10.30 2.59 2.94
CA ILE A 135 -9.60 1.31 2.84
C ILE A 135 -8.56 1.23 3.95
N THR A 136 -8.61 0.16 4.74
CA THR A 136 -7.53 -0.15 5.67
C THR A 136 -6.32 -0.66 4.91
N VAL A 137 -5.18 0.01 4.98
CA VAL A 137 -3.96 -0.41 4.30
C VAL A 137 -2.97 -1.00 5.30
N ILE A 138 -2.50 -2.21 5.02
CA ILE A 138 -1.40 -2.86 5.73
C ILE A 138 -0.21 -2.88 4.77
N PHE A 139 0.83 -2.15 5.13
CA PHE A 139 2.03 -1.99 4.32
C PHE A 139 3.19 -2.72 5.00
N VAL A 140 3.76 -3.73 4.35
CA VAL A 140 4.94 -4.44 4.83
C VAL A 140 6.16 -3.89 4.12
N SER A 141 7.14 -3.41 4.87
CA SER A 141 8.40 -2.91 4.36
C SER A 141 9.53 -3.07 5.36
N HIS A 142 10.76 -3.18 4.86
CA HIS A 142 11.99 -3.10 5.63
C HIS A 142 12.68 -1.73 5.49
N ASP A 143 12.17 -0.83 4.63
CA ASP A 143 12.68 0.54 4.48
C ASP A 143 11.95 1.47 5.47
N MET A 144 12.66 1.88 6.51
CA MET A 144 12.08 2.72 7.56
C MET A 144 11.75 4.13 7.09
N LYS A 145 12.36 4.62 6.00
CA LYS A 145 11.99 5.91 5.38
C LYS A 145 10.56 5.84 4.83
N ASP A 146 10.24 4.74 4.16
CA ASP A 146 8.93 4.50 3.59
C ASP A 146 7.87 4.33 4.66
N VAL A 147 8.19 3.53 5.69
CA VAL A 147 7.30 3.33 6.83
C VAL A 147 7.02 4.67 7.53
N TYR A 148 8.04 5.47 7.79
CA TYR A 148 7.88 6.78 8.44
C TYR A 148 7.07 7.76 7.61
N GLU A 149 7.25 7.74 6.28
CA GLU A 149 6.52 8.63 5.37
C GLU A 149 5.03 8.32 5.30
N ILE A 150 4.64 7.03 5.24
CA ILE A 150 3.27 6.66 4.87
C ILE A 150 2.42 6.12 6.02
N ALA A 151 3.02 5.49 7.04
CA ALA A 151 2.28 4.78 8.07
C ALA A 151 1.82 5.71 9.20
N ASP A 152 0.61 5.49 9.73
CA ASP A 152 0.12 6.14 10.96
C ASP A 152 0.49 5.31 12.19
N ARG A 153 0.50 3.98 12.04
CA ARG A 153 0.78 2.99 13.08
C ARG A 153 1.79 1.98 12.56
N ILE A 154 2.71 1.57 13.41
CA ILE A 154 3.71 0.56 13.10
C ILE A 154 3.59 -0.65 14.02
N LEU A 155 3.69 -1.83 13.42
CA LEU A 155 3.83 -3.11 14.10
C LEU A 155 5.23 -3.64 13.84
N VAL A 156 6.09 -3.70 14.87
CA VAL A 156 7.45 -4.21 14.71
C VAL A 156 7.50 -5.67 15.14
N MET A 157 7.99 -6.52 14.24
CA MET A 157 8.17 -7.95 14.50
C MET A 157 9.63 -8.25 14.78
N GLY A 158 9.91 -8.94 15.87
CA GLY A 158 11.24 -9.41 16.25
C GLY A 158 11.21 -10.87 16.66
N GLN A 159 12.04 -11.73 16.04
CA GLN A 159 12.12 -13.17 16.35
C GLN A 159 10.75 -13.88 16.34
N GLY A 160 9.88 -13.54 15.40
CA GLY A 160 8.54 -14.12 15.29
C GLY A 160 7.52 -13.64 16.32
N LYS A 161 7.83 -12.58 17.08
CA LYS A 161 6.95 -11.97 18.09
C LYS A 161 6.70 -10.50 17.75
N LEU A 162 5.52 -10.00 18.11
CA LEU A 162 5.24 -8.58 18.08
C LEU A 162 6.00 -7.92 19.26
N VAL A 163 6.95 -7.03 18.95
CA VAL A 163 7.78 -6.33 19.94
C VAL A 163 7.35 -4.89 20.16
N TYR A 164 6.65 -4.30 19.19
CA TYR A 164 6.07 -2.97 19.32
C TYR A 164 4.78 -2.87 18.51
N ASP A 165 3.83 -2.09 19.03
CA ASP A 165 2.56 -1.74 18.39
C ASP A 165 2.17 -0.34 18.86
N GLY A 166 2.20 0.64 17.97
CA GLY A 166 1.89 2.03 18.32
C GLY A 166 2.03 3.01 17.16
N ALA A 167 1.88 4.30 17.46
CA ALA A 167 2.03 5.37 16.49
C ALA A 167 3.46 5.42 15.93
N VAL A 168 3.59 5.72 14.64
CA VAL A 168 4.88 5.80 13.96
C VAL A 168 5.77 6.90 14.55
N GLU A 169 5.18 8.04 14.94
CA GLU A 169 5.91 9.14 15.58
C GLU A 169 6.53 8.72 16.93
N GLN A 170 5.86 7.87 17.68
CA GLN A 170 6.39 7.36 18.96
C GLN A 170 7.50 6.35 18.75
N ALA A 171 7.40 5.51 17.71
CA ALA A 171 8.42 4.52 17.38
C ALA A 171 9.75 5.19 16.96
N PHE A 172 9.67 6.32 16.28
CA PHE A 172 10.82 7.08 15.80
C PHE A 172 11.06 8.38 16.60
N GLY A 173 10.44 8.51 17.77
CA GLY A 173 10.50 9.72 18.58
C GLY A 173 11.82 9.93 19.30
N THR A 174 12.55 8.86 19.63
CA THR A 174 13.89 8.97 20.23
C THR A 174 14.84 7.89 19.71
N PRO A 175 16.16 8.20 19.63
CA PRO A 175 17.16 7.22 19.21
C PRO A 175 17.14 5.93 20.06
N GLU A 176 16.90 6.05 21.38
CA GLU A 176 16.89 4.92 22.29
C GLU A 176 15.75 3.93 21.98
N ILE A 177 14.59 4.43 21.59
CA ILE A 177 13.46 3.58 21.18
C ILE A 177 13.80 2.85 19.90
N VAL A 178 14.33 3.57 18.90
CA VAL A 178 14.72 3.02 17.59
C VAL A 178 15.76 1.92 17.76
N GLU A 179 16.83 2.16 18.55
CA GLU A 179 17.88 1.19 18.84
C GLU A 179 17.30 -0.05 19.55
N LYS A 180 16.45 0.15 20.58
CA LYS A 180 15.78 -0.94 21.31
C LYS A 180 14.91 -1.82 20.40
N LEU A 181 14.28 -1.22 19.38
CA LEU A 181 13.45 -1.93 18.42
C LEU A 181 14.28 -2.57 17.30
N GLY A 182 15.57 -2.26 17.21
CA GLY A 182 16.46 -2.71 16.14
C GLY A 182 16.09 -2.12 14.77
N LEU A 183 15.55 -0.90 14.76
CA LEU A 183 15.16 -0.17 13.55
C LEU A 183 16.26 0.80 13.12
N GLU A 184 16.18 1.26 11.87
CA GLU A 184 16.98 2.37 11.37
C GLU A 184 16.22 3.69 11.57
N MET A 185 16.89 4.73 12.07
CA MET A 185 16.28 6.05 12.25
C MET A 185 16.11 6.73 10.88
N PRO A 186 14.88 7.07 10.47
CA PRO A 186 14.66 7.80 9.23
C PRO A 186 15.29 9.21 9.25
N GLU A 187 15.95 9.61 8.17
CA GLU A 187 16.57 10.94 8.06
C GLU A 187 15.58 12.07 8.34
N MET A 188 14.34 11.92 7.90
CA MET A 188 13.30 12.90 8.13
C MET A 188 12.86 12.99 9.60
N ALA A 189 12.88 11.87 10.34
CA ALA A 189 12.66 11.89 11.78
C ALA A 189 13.78 12.63 12.50
N MET A 190 15.04 12.37 12.15
CA MET A 190 16.21 13.09 12.67
C MET A 190 16.13 14.58 12.38
N PHE A 191 15.76 14.96 11.15
CA PHE A 191 15.64 16.36 10.74
C PHE A 191 14.56 17.10 11.55
N ARG A 192 13.40 16.48 11.74
CA ARG A 192 12.32 17.06 12.57
C ARG A 192 12.76 17.22 14.03
N GLU A 193 13.41 16.24 14.60
CA GLU A 193 13.92 16.30 15.98
C GLU A 193 14.94 17.44 16.14
N ALA A 194 15.84 17.61 15.16
CA ALA A 194 16.86 18.66 15.18
C ALA A 194 16.27 20.10 15.12
N LEU A 195 15.05 20.26 14.62
CA LEU A 195 14.37 21.54 14.54
C LEU A 195 13.56 21.89 15.80
N LEU A 196 13.27 20.90 16.65
CA LEU A 196 12.56 21.14 17.91
C LEU A 196 13.48 21.81 18.95
N PRO A 197 12.95 22.73 19.80
CA PRO A 197 11.56 23.14 19.93
C PRO A 197 11.16 24.35 19.08
N GLU A 198 12.05 24.93 18.28
CA GLU A 198 11.86 26.20 17.58
C GLU A 198 10.80 26.09 16.47
N ILE A 199 10.83 24.98 15.71
CA ILE A 199 9.93 24.75 14.59
C ILE A 199 9.25 23.38 14.76
N ARG A 200 7.92 23.36 14.79
CA ARG A 200 7.13 22.11 14.82
C ARG A 200 6.63 21.78 13.41
N LEU A 201 7.27 20.80 12.80
CA LEU A 201 6.82 20.24 11.53
C LEU A 201 5.96 19.00 11.77
N THR A 202 4.88 18.86 10.98
CA THR A 202 4.00 17.68 10.99
C THR A 202 4.26 16.78 9.81
N ALA A 203 4.72 17.33 8.69
CA ALA A 203 5.02 16.58 7.49
C ALA A 203 6.16 15.57 7.71
N ARG A 204 5.98 14.39 7.15
CA ARG A 204 6.94 13.27 7.22
C ARG A 204 7.66 13.00 5.89
N SER A 205 7.42 13.83 4.88
CA SER A 205 8.12 13.83 3.61
C SER A 205 8.83 15.16 3.37
N MET A 206 9.91 15.15 2.60
CA MET A 206 10.67 16.36 2.25
C MET A 206 9.78 17.40 1.54
N ALA A 207 8.89 16.96 0.65
CA ALA A 207 7.99 17.86 -0.05
C ALA A 207 7.04 18.58 0.92
N GLY A 208 6.40 17.84 1.82
CA GLY A 208 5.52 18.42 2.83
C GLY A 208 6.25 19.35 3.80
N VAL A 209 7.49 18.99 4.19
CA VAL A 209 8.33 19.87 5.04
C VAL A 209 8.65 21.18 4.32
N ILE A 210 8.98 21.16 3.04
CA ILE A 210 9.22 22.37 2.26
C ILE A 210 7.96 23.25 2.23
N ASP A 211 6.79 22.67 2.06
CA ASP A 211 5.53 23.41 2.04
C ASP A 211 5.23 24.01 3.43
N GLU A 212 5.36 23.27 4.51
CA GLU A 212 5.20 23.78 5.87
C GLU A 212 6.21 24.90 6.19
N LEU A 213 7.48 24.78 5.80
CA LEU A 213 8.50 25.80 6.04
C LEU A 213 8.23 27.11 5.28
N ARG A 214 7.60 27.05 4.11
CA ARG A 214 7.20 28.27 3.38
C ARG A 214 6.23 29.12 4.19
N ASP A 215 5.35 28.49 4.96
CA ASP A 215 4.38 29.19 5.81
C ASP A 215 5.03 29.85 7.03
N TYR A 216 6.20 29.35 7.47
CA TYR A 216 7.00 29.98 8.55
C TYR A 216 7.83 31.18 8.09
N ILE A 217 8.10 31.33 6.79
CA ILE A 217 8.98 32.36 6.22
C ILE A 217 8.16 33.58 5.74
N GLN A 218 6.85 33.46 5.63
CA GLN A 218 5.92 34.56 5.32
C GLN A 218 5.46 35.28 6.60
#